data_f87c85c9472fd09b1b456b5f1409d258
#
_entry.id   f87c85c9472fd09b1b456b5f1409d258
#
_cell.length_a   1.000
_cell.length_b   1.000
_cell.length_c   1.000
_cell.angle_alpha   90.00
_cell.angle_beta   90.00
_cell.angle_gamma   90.00
#
_symmetry.space_group_name_H-M   'P 1'
#
loop_
_entity.id
_entity.type
_entity.pdbx_description
1 polymer ?
#
loop_
_entity_poly.entity_id
_entity_poly.type
_entity_poly.pdbx_seq_one_letter_code
_entity_poly.pdbx_strand_id
1 'polypeptide(L)'
;MKNIIIILCLLISISINAQSENNSECTNVFLIRHAEKDRTDNTNSNPHLNSLGIKRSLKWKGFFKNINFDVIYSTNYHRTLETIKPFSDTGTELVIYNPSNIDYDKFIFNNKGKTILVVGHSNTIPTFTNNILNKNLYNNIDDNNNSNLYVVNICDEIDVQNSLYFVE
;
A
#
# COMPACT_ATOMS: atom_id res chain seq x y z
N MET A 1 44.69 65.73 -19.94
CA MET A 1 43.67 65.43 -18.90
C MET A 1 43.10 64.08 -19.23
N LYS A 2 43.46 63.11 -18.43
CA LYS A 2 43.08 61.70 -18.67
C LYS A 2 41.74 61.41 -17.96
N ASN A 3 40.72 61.06 -18.75
CA ASN A 3 39.41 60.64 -18.19
C ASN A 3 39.53 59.21 -17.69
N ILE A 4 39.40 59.03 -16.40
CA ILE A 4 39.31 57.72 -15.77
C ILE A 4 37.81 57.32 -15.75
N ILE A 5 37.45 56.31 -16.58
CA ILE A 5 36.19 55.74 -16.61
C ILE A 5 36.17 54.64 -15.48
N ILE A 6 35.46 54.90 -14.41
CA ILE A 6 35.23 53.90 -13.35
C ILE A 6 34.06 53.00 -13.79
N ILE A 7 34.38 51.76 -14.20
CA ILE A 7 33.38 50.73 -14.44
C ILE A 7 33.00 50.14 -13.10
N LEU A 8 31.81 50.50 -12.62
CA LEU A 8 31.20 49.91 -11.43
C LEU A 8 30.58 48.57 -11.82
N CYS A 9 31.30 47.46 -11.60
CA CYS A 9 30.75 46.12 -11.73
C CYS A 9 29.75 45.86 -10.60
N LEU A 10 28.45 45.95 -10.89
CA LEU A 10 27.39 45.52 -10.03
C LEU A 10 27.39 43.98 -10.01
N LEU A 11 27.96 43.37 -8.97
CA LEU A 11 27.82 41.97 -8.69
C LEU A 11 26.38 41.72 -8.18
N ILE A 12 25.49 41.37 -9.10
CA ILE A 12 24.17 40.82 -8.74
C ILE A 12 24.39 39.41 -8.22
N SER A 13 24.42 39.26 -6.90
CA SER A 13 24.38 37.97 -6.24
C SER A 13 22.98 37.37 -6.44
N ILE A 14 22.83 36.55 -7.47
CA ILE A 14 21.63 35.70 -7.62
C ILE A 14 21.72 34.61 -6.54
N SER A 15 21.05 34.85 -5.44
CA SER A 15 20.77 33.79 -4.45
C SER A 15 19.84 32.80 -5.12
N ILE A 16 20.41 31.76 -5.71
CA ILE A 16 19.64 30.57 -6.11
C ILE A 16 19.21 29.92 -4.79
N ASN A 17 18.01 30.24 -4.33
CA ASN A 17 17.33 29.39 -3.36
C ASN A 17 17.11 28.07 -4.07
N ALA A 18 18.04 27.12 -3.92
CA ALA A 18 17.75 25.72 -4.14
C ALA A 18 16.68 25.36 -3.09
N GLN A 19 15.41 25.47 -3.48
CA GLN A 19 14.36 24.73 -2.80
C GLN A 19 14.80 23.28 -2.90
N SER A 20 15.30 22.75 -1.81
CA SER A 20 15.32 21.34 -1.57
C SER A 20 13.84 20.94 -1.71
N GLU A 21 13.47 20.43 -2.89
CA GLU A 21 12.27 19.63 -2.99
C GLU A 21 12.46 18.53 -1.93
N ASN A 22 11.79 18.69 -0.80
CA ASN A 22 11.54 17.58 0.09
C ASN A 22 10.71 16.59 -0.73
N ASN A 23 11.39 15.77 -1.52
CA ASN A 23 10.84 14.55 -2.06
C ASN A 23 10.58 13.65 -0.85
N SER A 24 9.53 13.98 -0.08
CA SER A 24 9.00 13.06 0.91
C SER A 24 8.48 11.88 0.09
N GLU A 25 9.26 10.79 0.07
CA GLU A 25 8.84 9.57 -0.60
C GLU A 25 7.48 9.18 -0.02
N CYS A 26 6.44 9.19 -0.88
CA CYS A 26 5.10 8.84 -0.46
C CYS A 26 5.05 7.38 -0.03
N THR A 27 4.36 7.10 1.05
CA THR A 27 4.03 5.74 1.44
C THR A 27 2.86 5.25 0.58
N ASN A 28 3.04 4.13 -0.11
CA ASN A 28 2.02 3.55 -0.98
C ASN A 28 1.49 2.26 -0.35
N VAL A 29 0.22 2.23 0.04
CA VAL A 29 -0.41 1.07 0.66
C VAL A 29 -1.43 0.47 -0.28
N PHE A 30 -1.20 -0.75 -0.73
CA PHE A 30 -2.10 -1.56 -1.52
C PHE A 30 -2.77 -2.58 -0.60
N LEU A 31 -4.10 -2.61 -0.58
CA LEU A 31 -4.82 -3.50 0.33
C LEU A 31 -5.80 -4.36 -0.49
N ILE A 32 -5.73 -5.67 -0.28
CA ILE A 32 -6.58 -6.65 -0.94
C ILE A 32 -7.18 -7.64 0.06
N ARG A 33 -8.36 -8.13 -0.24
CA ARG A 33 -8.93 -9.30 0.42
C ARG A 33 -8.23 -10.56 -0.07
N HIS A 34 -8.13 -11.60 0.78
CA HIS A 34 -7.72 -12.93 0.34
C HIS A 34 -8.55 -13.41 -0.87
N ALA A 35 -7.97 -14.24 -1.72
CA ALA A 35 -8.65 -14.84 -2.86
C ALA A 35 -9.74 -15.85 -2.43
N GLU A 36 -10.46 -16.43 -3.37
CA GLU A 36 -11.59 -17.32 -3.13
C GLU A 36 -11.19 -18.55 -2.31
N LYS A 37 -11.80 -18.67 -1.12
CA LYS A 37 -11.55 -19.78 -0.20
C LYS A 37 -12.44 -20.98 -0.52
N ASP A 38 -12.04 -22.16 -0.07
CA ASP A 38 -12.89 -23.34 -0.03
C ASP A 38 -14.06 -23.12 0.97
N ARG A 39 -15.28 -23.44 0.53
CA ARG A 39 -16.52 -23.30 1.29
C ARG A 39 -17.27 -24.63 1.43
N THR A 40 -16.64 -25.74 1.09
CA THR A 40 -17.26 -27.07 1.14
C THR A 40 -17.51 -27.54 2.57
N ASP A 41 -16.70 -27.07 3.52
CA ASP A 41 -16.85 -27.32 4.95
C ASP A 41 -17.07 -25.99 5.71
N ASN A 42 -18.31 -25.75 6.12
CA ASN A 42 -18.70 -24.54 6.87
C ASN A 42 -18.18 -24.52 8.31
N THR A 43 -17.70 -25.65 8.83
CA THR A 43 -17.12 -25.74 10.18
C THR A 43 -15.65 -25.38 10.21
N ASN A 44 -14.99 -25.37 9.05
CA ASN A 44 -13.59 -25.01 8.94
C ASN A 44 -13.38 -23.49 9.03
N SER A 45 -12.86 -23.03 10.14
CA SER A 45 -12.59 -21.61 10.40
C SER A 45 -11.37 -21.08 9.62
N ASN A 46 -10.49 -21.97 9.15
CA ASN A 46 -9.25 -21.62 8.43
C ASN A 46 -9.10 -22.38 7.10
N PRO A 47 -10.06 -22.23 6.16
CA PRO A 47 -10.02 -22.94 4.88
C PRO A 47 -8.87 -22.43 3.98
N HIS A 48 -8.41 -23.32 3.11
CA HIS A 48 -7.49 -23.04 2.01
C HIS A 48 -8.19 -22.29 0.88
N LEU A 49 -7.42 -21.82 -0.10
CA LEU A 49 -7.99 -21.34 -1.35
C LEU A 49 -8.58 -22.50 -2.15
N ASN A 50 -9.68 -22.23 -2.86
CA ASN A 50 -10.17 -23.13 -3.90
C ASN A 50 -9.42 -22.90 -5.23
N SER A 51 -9.79 -23.62 -6.29
CA SER A 51 -9.14 -23.52 -7.60
C SER A 51 -9.25 -22.11 -8.22
N LEU A 52 -10.36 -21.38 -7.97
CA LEU A 52 -10.52 -20.00 -8.45
C LEU A 52 -9.60 -19.07 -7.67
N GLY A 53 -9.48 -19.25 -6.35
CA GLY A 53 -8.59 -18.47 -5.51
C GLY A 53 -7.12 -18.65 -5.89
N ILE A 54 -6.70 -19.86 -6.25
CA ILE A 54 -5.34 -20.09 -6.75
C ILE A 54 -5.11 -19.31 -8.06
N LYS A 55 -6.08 -19.31 -8.99
CA LYS A 55 -5.99 -18.51 -10.22
C LYS A 55 -5.93 -17.02 -9.91
N ARG A 56 -6.74 -16.53 -8.96
CA ARG A 56 -6.72 -15.12 -8.56
C ARG A 56 -5.41 -14.72 -7.89
N SER A 57 -4.79 -15.57 -7.08
CA SER A 57 -3.47 -15.27 -6.48
C SER A 57 -2.40 -15.06 -7.56
N LEU A 58 -2.40 -15.88 -8.62
CA LEU A 58 -1.52 -15.69 -9.78
C LEU A 58 -1.87 -14.42 -10.56
N LYS A 59 -3.16 -14.08 -10.67
CA LYS A 59 -3.61 -12.83 -11.31
C LYS A 59 -3.11 -11.61 -10.55
N TRP A 60 -3.20 -11.61 -9.22
CA TRP A 60 -2.62 -10.55 -8.39
C TRP A 60 -1.11 -10.40 -8.63
N LYS A 61 -0.36 -11.50 -8.70
CA LYS A 61 1.07 -11.48 -9.04
C LYS A 61 1.30 -10.82 -10.40
N GLY A 62 0.48 -11.17 -11.41
CA GLY A 62 0.56 -10.58 -12.74
C GLY A 62 0.20 -9.10 -12.77
N PHE A 63 -0.83 -8.70 -12.01
CA PHE A 63 -1.25 -7.30 -11.89
C PHE A 63 -0.14 -6.44 -11.28
N PHE A 64 0.48 -6.90 -10.20
CA PHE A 64 1.53 -6.20 -9.50
C PHE A 64 2.95 -6.44 -10.06
N LYS A 65 3.10 -7.03 -11.24
CA LYS A 65 4.41 -7.43 -11.81
C LYS A 65 5.45 -6.30 -11.91
N ASN A 66 4.97 -5.05 -12.04
CA ASN A 66 5.83 -3.86 -12.14
C ASN A 66 5.90 -3.06 -10.84
N ILE A 67 5.36 -3.58 -9.75
CA ILE A 67 5.40 -2.95 -8.42
C ILE A 67 6.33 -3.78 -7.54
N ASN A 68 7.36 -3.14 -7.02
CA ASN A 68 8.24 -3.73 -6.02
C ASN A 68 7.71 -3.37 -4.64
N PHE A 69 7.25 -4.37 -3.90
CA PHE A 69 6.84 -4.19 -2.51
C PHE A 69 8.05 -4.27 -1.58
N ASP A 70 8.20 -3.31 -0.69
CA ASP A 70 9.21 -3.33 0.37
C ASP A 70 8.82 -4.32 1.47
N VAL A 71 7.52 -4.44 1.73
CA VAL A 71 6.98 -5.34 2.76
C VAL A 71 5.56 -5.79 2.41
N ILE A 72 5.24 -7.03 2.74
CA ILE A 72 3.91 -7.62 2.63
C ILE A 72 3.39 -7.94 4.04
N TYR A 73 2.23 -7.39 4.39
CA TYR A 73 1.52 -7.71 5.61
C TYR A 73 0.41 -8.72 5.34
N SER A 74 0.34 -9.79 6.11
CA SER A 74 -0.71 -10.80 6.00
C SER A 74 -1.23 -11.21 7.37
N THR A 75 -2.52 -11.55 7.46
CA THR A 75 -3.03 -12.28 8.62
C THR A 75 -2.56 -13.74 8.57
N ASN A 76 -2.52 -14.42 9.72
CA ASN A 76 -2.06 -15.81 9.82
C ASN A 76 -3.18 -16.83 9.50
N TYR A 77 -3.72 -16.77 8.27
CA TYR A 77 -4.71 -17.71 7.76
C TYR A 77 -4.22 -18.34 6.45
N HIS A 78 -4.59 -19.61 6.20
CA HIS A 78 -4.20 -20.29 4.96
C HIS A 78 -4.57 -19.46 3.74
N ARG A 79 -5.81 -18.98 3.64
CA ARG A 79 -6.30 -18.20 2.50
C ARG A 79 -5.55 -16.89 2.24
N THR A 80 -5.09 -16.19 3.28
CA THR A 80 -4.31 -14.95 3.09
C THR A 80 -2.88 -15.24 2.71
N LEU A 81 -2.24 -16.22 3.35
CA LEU A 81 -0.88 -16.67 3.03
C LEU A 81 -0.79 -17.27 1.63
N GLU A 82 -1.78 -18.06 1.22
CA GLU A 82 -1.82 -18.63 -0.13
C GLU A 82 -2.11 -17.57 -1.21
N THR A 83 -2.85 -16.50 -0.88
CA THR A 83 -3.06 -15.37 -1.79
C THR A 83 -1.74 -14.70 -2.15
N ILE A 84 -0.82 -14.57 -1.18
CA ILE A 84 0.50 -13.95 -1.40
C ILE A 84 1.60 -14.93 -1.77
N LYS A 85 1.36 -16.23 -1.71
CA LYS A 85 2.36 -17.25 -2.03
C LYS A 85 3.11 -17.01 -3.36
N PRO A 86 2.46 -16.56 -4.46
CA PRO A 86 3.16 -16.24 -5.69
C PRO A 86 4.20 -15.11 -5.59
N PHE A 87 4.20 -14.35 -4.49
CA PHE A 87 5.16 -13.26 -4.25
C PHE A 87 6.41 -13.73 -3.47
N SER A 88 6.44 -14.95 -2.97
CA SER A 88 7.54 -15.47 -2.12
C SER A 88 8.93 -15.43 -2.81
N ASP A 89 8.95 -15.49 -4.15
CA ASP A 89 10.20 -15.51 -4.92
C ASP A 89 10.83 -14.11 -5.08
N THR A 90 10.18 -13.06 -4.58
CA THR A 90 10.66 -11.66 -4.72
C THR A 90 11.66 -11.26 -3.64
N GLY A 91 11.84 -12.08 -2.60
CA GLY A 91 12.66 -11.73 -1.43
C GLY A 91 12.04 -10.66 -0.54
N THR A 92 10.77 -10.25 -0.80
CA THR A 92 10.06 -9.25 -0.03
C THR A 92 9.78 -9.75 1.39
N GLU A 93 9.99 -8.90 2.38
CA GLU A 93 9.69 -9.21 3.78
C GLU A 93 8.21 -9.52 3.98
N LEU A 94 7.90 -10.61 4.69
CA LEU A 94 6.54 -10.96 5.10
C LEU A 94 6.36 -10.72 6.59
N VAL A 95 5.42 -9.83 6.94
CA VAL A 95 5.04 -9.52 8.33
C VAL A 95 3.65 -10.07 8.61
N ILE A 96 3.54 -10.92 9.63
CA ILE A 96 2.25 -11.41 10.12
C ILE A 96 1.67 -10.40 11.10
N TYR A 97 0.42 -9.97 10.85
CA TYR A 97 -0.26 -9.03 11.72
C TYR A 97 -1.58 -9.57 12.28
N ASN A 98 -1.98 -9.05 13.43
CA ASN A 98 -3.29 -9.33 14.02
C ASN A 98 -4.25 -8.17 13.71
N PRO A 99 -5.31 -8.36 12.91
CA PRO A 99 -6.20 -7.28 12.49
C PRO A 99 -7.04 -6.68 13.64
N SER A 100 -7.14 -7.38 14.77
CA SER A 100 -7.86 -6.89 15.96
C SER A 100 -7.00 -6.02 16.89
N ASN A 101 -5.70 -5.90 16.61
CA ASN A 101 -4.76 -5.17 17.47
C ASN A 101 -3.69 -4.45 16.64
N ILE A 102 -4.13 -3.53 15.76
CA ILE A 102 -3.25 -2.71 14.95
C ILE A 102 -3.18 -1.31 15.55
N ASP A 103 -1.97 -0.85 15.80
CA ASP A 103 -1.66 0.55 16.02
C ASP A 103 -1.39 1.19 14.64
N TYR A 104 -2.37 1.89 14.10
CA TYR A 104 -2.32 2.45 12.74
C TYR A 104 -1.31 3.59 12.62
N ASP A 105 -1.15 4.42 13.67
CA ASP A 105 -0.17 5.51 13.68
C ASP A 105 1.24 4.94 13.64
N LYS A 106 1.50 3.91 14.44
CA LYS A 106 2.77 3.18 14.42
C LYS A 106 3.00 2.45 13.10
N PHE A 107 1.93 1.90 12.49
CA PHE A 107 2.03 1.27 11.17
C PHE A 107 2.49 2.27 10.12
N ILE A 108 1.86 3.46 10.05
CA ILE A 108 2.24 4.52 9.11
C ILE A 108 3.67 4.99 9.38
N PHE A 109 4.01 5.26 10.63
CA PHE A 109 5.34 5.73 11.02
C PHE A 109 6.47 4.75 10.62
N ASN A 110 6.30 3.45 10.90
CA ASN A 110 7.30 2.42 10.62
C ASN A 110 7.45 2.11 9.12
N ASN A 111 6.50 2.56 8.31
CA ASN A 111 6.45 2.26 6.88
C ASN A 111 6.55 3.51 6.00
N LYS A 112 6.96 4.64 6.58
CA LYS A 112 7.12 5.89 5.83
C LYS A 112 8.04 5.70 4.62
N GLY A 113 7.59 6.17 3.43
CA GLY A 113 8.30 6.06 2.17
C GLY A 113 8.29 4.68 1.51
N LYS A 114 7.60 3.68 2.09
CA LYS A 114 7.56 2.30 1.56
C LYS A 114 6.35 2.06 0.66
N THR A 115 6.51 1.08 -0.22
CA THR A 115 5.44 0.46 -1.00
C THR A 115 5.04 -0.86 -0.36
N ILE A 116 3.78 -0.97 0.08
CA ILE A 116 3.29 -2.00 0.98
C ILE A 116 2.12 -2.74 0.36
N LEU A 117 2.08 -4.06 0.50
CA LEU A 117 0.88 -4.87 0.25
C LEU A 117 0.31 -5.38 1.57
N VAL A 118 -0.97 -5.13 1.82
CA VAL A 118 -1.71 -5.65 2.98
C VAL A 118 -2.76 -6.63 2.50
N VAL A 119 -2.74 -7.86 3.03
CA VAL A 119 -3.71 -8.89 2.70
C VAL A 119 -4.51 -9.30 3.94
N GLY A 120 -5.83 -9.20 3.84
CA GLY A 120 -6.74 -9.46 4.94
C GLY A 120 -8.08 -10.05 4.49
N HIS A 121 -9.17 -9.63 5.14
CA HIS A 121 -10.50 -10.21 5.00
C HIS A 121 -11.53 -9.16 4.54
N SER A 122 -12.75 -9.63 4.22
CA SER A 122 -13.84 -8.76 3.74
C SER A 122 -14.22 -7.62 4.68
N ASN A 123 -14.02 -7.80 5.97
CA ASN A 123 -14.25 -6.78 7.00
C ASN A 123 -12.98 -6.02 7.38
N THR A 124 -11.83 -6.71 7.48
CA THR A 124 -10.62 -6.09 8.02
C THR A 124 -9.92 -5.16 7.02
N ILE A 125 -10.00 -5.43 5.71
CA ILE A 125 -9.39 -4.57 4.70
C ILE A 125 -10.07 -3.19 4.61
N PRO A 126 -11.42 -3.08 4.49
CA PRO A 126 -12.06 -1.77 4.54
C PRO A 126 -11.82 -1.04 5.87
N THR A 127 -11.86 -1.76 7.00
CA THR A 127 -11.57 -1.17 8.31
C THR A 127 -10.14 -0.63 8.37
N PHE A 128 -9.15 -1.38 7.87
CA PHE A 128 -7.77 -0.93 7.79
C PHE A 128 -7.64 0.34 6.95
N THR A 129 -8.25 0.34 5.76
CA THR A 129 -8.25 1.50 4.86
C THR A 129 -8.89 2.72 5.52
N ASN A 130 -10.06 2.55 6.15
CA ASN A 130 -10.77 3.62 6.84
C ASN A 130 -9.92 4.24 7.98
N ASN A 131 -9.22 3.40 8.75
CA ASN A 131 -8.37 3.89 9.85
C ASN A 131 -7.14 4.66 9.33
N ILE A 132 -6.48 4.20 8.26
CA ILE A 132 -5.39 4.98 7.64
C ILE A 132 -5.89 6.34 7.15
N LEU A 133 -7.09 6.38 6.57
CA LEU A 133 -7.70 7.60 6.04
C LEU A 133 -8.28 8.50 7.14
N ASN A 134 -8.39 8.00 8.37
CA ASN A 134 -9.16 8.63 9.45
C ASN A 134 -10.58 9.02 8.99
N LYS A 135 -11.22 8.15 8.20
CA LYS A 135 -12.55 8.35 7.60
C LYS A 135 -13.31 7.03 7.56
N ASN A 136 -14.61 7.07 7.73
CA ASN A 136 -15.48 5.90 7.55
C ASN A 136 -16.07 5.90 6.13
N LEU A 137 -15.24 5.58 5.13
CA LEU A 137 -15.56 5.67 3.71
C LEU A 137 -16.02 4.34 3.11
N TYR A 138 -15.45 3.23 3.55
CA TYR A 138 -15.65 1.90 2.96
C TYR A 138 -16.41 0.98 3.90
N ASN A 139 -17.48 0.36 3.40
CA ASN A 139 -18.20 -0.72 4.06
C ASN A 139 -17.50 -2.07 3.85
N ASN A 140 -17.94 -3.10 4.57
CA ASN A 140 -17.46 -4.46 4.38
C ASN A 140 -17.62 -4.89 2.91
N ILE A 141 -16.62 -5.62 2.40
CA ILE A 141 -16.65 -6.18 1.05
C ILE A 141 -17.69 -7.30 1.01
N ASP A 142 -18.53 -7.31 -0.04
CA ASP A 142 -19.46 -8.41 -0.28
C ASP A 142 -18.72 -9.76 -0.30
N ASP A 143 -19.36 -10.79 0.27
CA ASP A 143 -18.71 -12.09 0.43
C ASP A 143 -18.32 -12.76 -0.90
N ASN A 144 -19.01 -12.44 -1.98
CA ASN A 144 -18.71 -12.92 -3.34
C ASN A 144 -17.66 -12.08 -4.07
N ASN A 145 -17.20 -10.97 -3.48
CA ASN A 145 -16.24 -10.08 -4.12
C ASN A 145 -14.83 -10.27 -3.55
N ASN A 146 -13.91 -10.74 -4.42
CA ASN A 146 -12.48 -10.88 -4.12
C ASN A 146 -11.61 -10.03 -5.05
N SER A 147 -12.22 -9.05 -5.79
CA SER A 147 -11.55 -8.26 -6.81
C SER A 147 -11.18 -6.84 -6.38
N ASN A 148 -11.61 -6.40 -5.18
CA ASN A 148 -11.30 -5.06 -4.69
C ASN A 148 -9.82 -4.89 -4.39
N LEU A 149 -9.27 -3.78 -4.92
CA LEU A 149 -7.95 -3.24 -4.59
C LEU A 149 -8.13 -1.83 -4.05
N TYR A 150 -7.82 -1.62 -2.79
CA TYR A 150 -7.73 -0.29 -2.20
C TYR A 150 -6.29 0.19 -2.31
N VAL A 151 -6.11 1.42 -2.75
CA VAL A 151 -4.80 2.08 -2.83
C VAL A 151 -4.86 3.35 -2.00
N VAL A 152 -3.92 3.50 -1.08
CA VAL A 152 -3.75 4.70 -0.26
C VAL A 152 -2.34 5.23 -0.46
N ASN A 153 -2.24 6.50 -0.86
CA ASN A 153 -0.98 7.20 -1.00
C ASN A 153 -0.89 8.27 0.09
N ILE A 154 0.17 8.22 0.88
CA ILE A 154 0.42 9.14 2.01
C ILE A 154 1.74 9.85 1.72
N CYS A 155 1.69 11.09 1.23
CA CYS A 155 2.88 11.89 0.95
C CYS A 155 3.26 12.75 2.17
N ASP A 156 2.27 13.24 2.92
CA ASP A 156 2.42 13.88 4.23
C ASP A 156 1.12 13.71 5.04
N GLU A 157 1.02 14.33 6.21
CA GLU A 157 -0.15 14.23 7.08
C GLU A 157 -1.41 14.88 6.47
N ILE A 158 -1.26 15.74 5.48
CA ILE A 158 -2.34 16.51 4.85
C ILE A 158 -2.72 15.93 3.49
N ASP A 159 -1.73 15.40 2.73
CA ASP A 159 -1.94 14.85 1.39
C ASP A 159 -2.05 13.32 1.45
N VAL A 160 -3.27 12.86 1.78
CA VAL A 160 -3.63 11.45 1.76
C VAL A 160 -4.67 11.21 0.67
N GLN A 161 -4.25 10.52 -0.38
CA GLN A 161 -5.11 10.15 -1.51
C GLN A 161 -5.53 8.69 -1.41
N ASN A 162 -6.71 8.37 -1.93
CA ASN A 162 -7.19 7.00 -1.96
C ASN A 162 -7.98 6.70 -3.23
N SER A 163 -7.95 5.42 -3.64
CA SER A 163 -8.69 4.91 -4.79
C SER A 163 -9.14 3.47 -4.53
N LEU A 164 -10.28 3.10 -5.11
CA LEU A 164 -10.78 1.73 -5.13
C LEU A 164 -10.87 1.26 -6.59
N TYR A 165 -10.21 0.16 -6.88
CA TYR A 165 -10.22 -0.51 -8.19
C TYR A 165 -10.87 -1.89 -8.08
N PHE A 166 -11.38 -2.38 -9.21
CA PHE A 166 -11.89 -3.73 -9.37
C PHE A 166 -11.00 -4.46 -10.38
N VAL A 167 -10.32 -5.50 -9.92
CA VAL A 167 -9.38 -6.30 -10.73
C VAL A 167 -10.03 -7.64 -11.05
N GLU A 168 -10.71 -7.70 -12.21
CA GLU A 168 -11.42 -8.91 -12.70
C GLU A 168 -10.49 -9.91 -13.40
#